data_fe7eb1c7687fa50928e3bf4a08657c1e
#
_entry.id   fe7eb1c7687fa50928e3bf4a08657c1e
#
_cell.length_a   1.000
_cell.length_b   1.000
_cell.length_c   1.000
_cell.angle_alpha   90.00
_cell.angle_beta   90.00
_cell.angle_gamma   90.00
#
_symmetry.space_group_name_H-M   'P 1'
#
loop_
_entity.id
_entity.type
_entity.pdbx_description
1 polymer ?
#
loop_
_entity_poly.entity_id
_entity_poly.type
_entity_poly.pdbx_seq_one_letter_code
_entity_poly.pdbx_strand_id
1 'polypeptide(L)'
;MAIVKPFKGIRPPRDLVEQVESRPYDVLDSEEARAEAGDNEKSLYHIIKPEIDFPVGTSEYDPRVYEKAAENFQKFQDKGWLKQDSEEMYYIYAQTMNGKTQFGLVVAAAVEDYMNGVIKKHELTRRDKEEDRMKHVRVNNANLEPVFFAYPDNAVLDALVSRIAATTPEYDFIAPIDGFRHQLWLVKDAEDIRTITEAFAAIPYLYIADGHHRSAAAALVGAEKAKQNPNHRGDEEYNYFMAVCFPASQLTILDYNRVVKDLNGMSDEQFLDAVAKNFVVTAKGAEPYRPAQLHEFSLYLGGVWYSLKLKDGLCDESDPIGSLDVSISSNLILDELLGIKDLRSDKRIDFVGGLRGLGELKRRVDSGEMKMALALYPVSMKQIMNIADSGNIMPPKATWFEPKLRSGLVIHKLS
;
A
#
# COMPACT_ATOMS: atom_id res chain seq x y z
N MET A 1 17.44 7.65 -13.55
CA MET A 1 17.01 6.44 -14.25
C MET A 1 16.96 5.33 -13.23
N ALA A 2 15.92 4.51 -13.23
CA ALA A 2 15.72 3.52 -12.21
C ALA A 2 16.67 2.31 -12.38
N ILE A 3 17.31 1.90 -11.30
CA ILE A 3 18.23 0.77 -11.27
C ILE A 3 17.53 -0.41 -10.59
N VAL A 4 17.34 -1.49 -11.34
CA VAL A 4 16.79 -2.76 -10.83
C VAL A 4 17.68 -3.92 -11.26
N LYS A 5 17.69 -4.99 -10.46
CA LYS A 5 18.37 -6.22 -10.82
C LYS A 5 17.51 -7.46 -10.50
N PRO A 6 17.76 -8.60 -11.18
CA PRO A 6 17.24 -9.90 -10.75
C PRO A 6 17.90 -10.32 -9.42
N PHE A 7 17.26 -11.24 -8.69
CA PHE A 7 17.80 -11.75 -7.44
C PHE A 7 17.37 -13.19 -7.19
N LYS A 8 18.06 -13.87 -6.26
CA LYS A 8 17.72 -15.22 -5.81
C LYS A 8 16.65 -15.14 -4.72
N GLY A 9 15.37 -15.18 -5.11
CA GLY A 9 14.27 -15.11 -4.15
C GLY A 9 14.24 -16.31 -3.21
N ILE A 10 13.87 -16.07 -1.96
CA ILE A 10 13.49 -17.13 -1.03
C ILE A 10 11.96 -17.22 -1.10
N ARG A 11 11.44 -18.40 -1.41
CA ARG A 11 10.02 -18.59 -1.66
C ARG A 11 9.51 -19.96 -1.25
N PRO A 12 8.21 -20.12 -0.99
CA PRO A 12 7.65 -21.43 -0.64
C PRO A 12 7.66 -22.38 -1.84
N PRO A 13 7.77 -23.70 -1.61
CA PRO A 13 7.37 -24.70 -2.61
C PRO A 13 5.93 -24.48 -3.08
N ARG A 14 5.63 -24.85 -4.33
CA ARG A 14 4.34 -24.62 -4.98
C ARG A 14 3.14 -25.13 -4.17
N ASP A 15 3.27 -26.24 -3.54
CA ASP A 15 2.26 -26.92 -2.72
C ASP A 15 2.08 -26.29 -1.33
N LEU A 16 2.94 -25.36 -0.94
CA LEU A 16 2.90 -24.68 0.36
C LEU A 16 2.53 -23.20 0.27
N VAL A 17 2.49 -22.61 -0.92
CA VAL A 17 2.33 -21.14 -1.07
C VAL A 17 1.08 -20.62 -0.37
N GLU A 18 -0.06 -21.29 -0.46
CA GLU A 18 -1.32 -20.90 0.19
C GLU A 18 -1.28 -21.00 1.72
N GLN A 19 -0.36 -21.83 2.27
CA GLN A 19 -0.16 -21.96 3.69
C GLN A 19 0.83 -20.93 4.24
N VAL A 20 1.75 -20.43 3.37
CA VAL A 20 2.80 -19.49 3.78
C VAL A 20 2.37 -18.06 3.58
N GLU A 21 1.69 -17.75 2.48
CA GLU A 21 1.31 -16.39 2.13
C GLU A 21 0.48 -15.70 3.23
N SER A 22 0.60 -14.38 3.34
CA SER A 22 -0.17 -13.59 4.28
C SER A 22 -0.46 -12.19 3.75
N ARG A 23 -1.42 -11.50 4.37
CA ARG A 23 -1.59 -10.05 4.16
C ARG A 23 -0.38 -9.29 4.74
N PRO A 24 -0.07 -8.08 4.26
CA PRO A 24 1.02 -7.29 4.83
C PRO A 24 0.73 -6.91 6.30
N TYR A 25 1.81 -6.71 7.07
CA TYR A 25 1.76 -6.51 8.52
C TYR A 25 0.92 -5.30 8.97
N ASP A 26 0.77 -4.29 8.10
CA ASP A 26 0.19 -2.98 8.40
C ASP A 26 -1.33 -2.89 8.12
N VAL A 27 -1.96 -3.95 7.62
CA VAL A 27 -3.40 -3.99 7.33
C VAL A 27 -4.22 -4.71 8.39
N LEU A 28 -3.56 -5.26 9.42
CA LEU A 28 -4.23 -6.01 10.50
C LEU A 28 -3.49 -5.78 11.84
N ASP A 29 -4.22 -5.89 12.92
CA ASP A 29 -3.64 -5.89 14.25
C ASP A 29 -3.10 -7.28 14.65
N SER A 30 -2.51 -7.40 15.86
CA SER A 30 -1.91 -8.65 16.32
C SER A 30 -2.94 -9.75 16.63
N GLU A 31 -4.15 -9.39 17.06
CA GLU A 31 -5.22 -10.34 17.34
C GLU A 31 -5.83 -10.87 16.03
N GLU A 32 -6.01 -10.00 15.05
CA GLU A 32 -6.42 -10.39 13.69
C GLU A 32 -5.39 -11.32 13.06
N ALA A 33 -4.08 -11.01 13.18
CA ALA A 33 -3.00 -11.86 12.67
C ALA A 33 -2.99 -13.23 13.35
N ARG A 34 -3.19 -13.27 14.66
CA ARG A 34 -3.30 -14.52 15.43
C ARG A 34 -4.49 -15.35 14.99
N ALA A 35 -5.66 -14.71 14.77
CA ALA A 35 -6.84 -15.38 14.31
C ALA A 35 -6.69 -15.95 12.89
N GLU A 36 -6.04 -15.20 12.00
CA GLU A 36 -5.78 -15.65 10.63
C GLU A 36 -4.73 -16.76 10.55
N ALA A 37 -3.67 -16.68 11.35
CA ALA A 37 -2.67 -17.75 11.44
C ALA A 37 -3.30 -19.05 12.00
N GLY A 38 -4.19 -18.94 13.01
CA GLY A 38 -4.81 -20.10 13.65
C GLY A 38 -3.78 -21.14 14.08
N ASP A 39 -3.99 -22.40 13.69
CA ASP A 39 -3.09 -23.53 13.94
C ASP A 39 -2.05 -23.73 12.79
N ASN A 40 -1.98 -22.82 11.84
CA ASN A 40 -1.07 -22.94 10.70
C ASN A 40 0.35 -22.47 11.05
N GLU A 41 1.21 -23.42 11.47
CA GLU A 41 2.62 -23.16 11.79
C GLU A 41 3.45 -22.59 10.63
N LYS A 42 2.94 -22.65 9.40
CA LYS A 42 3.64 -22.18 8.19
C LYS A 42 3.21 -20.77 7.78
N SER A 43 2.25 -20.16 8.47
CA SER A 43 1.82 -18.79 8.17
C SER A 43 2.98 -17.81 8.33
N LEU A 44 3.21 -16.96 7.34
CA LEU A 44 4.27 -15.95 7.40
C LEU A 44 4.07 -14.97 8.56
N TYR A 45 2.88 -14.86 9.12
CA TYR A 45 2.64 -14.03 10.31
C TYR A 45 3.57 -14.37 11.47
N HIS A 46 3.99 -15.62 11.63
CA HIS A 46 4.99 -16.03 12.62
C HIS A 46 6.35 -15.34 12.44
N ILE A 47 6.61 -14.78 11.24
CA ILE A 47 7.85 -14.05 10.92
C ILE A 47 7.63 -12.55 10.90
N ILE A 48 6.54 -12.06 10.29
CA ILE A 48 6.30 -10.62 10.10
C ILE A 48 5.52 -9.96 11.25
N LYS A 49 4.81 -10.79 12.05
CA LYS A 49 4.06 -10.40 13.27
C LYS A 49 4.31 -11.43 14.38
N PRO A 50 5.58 -11.66 14.76
CA PRO A 50 5.97 -12.76 15.66
C PRO A 50 5.46 -12.61 17.09
N GLU A 51 4.88 -11.47 17.46
CA GLU A 51 4.18 -11.29 18.74
C GLU A 51 2.98 -12.25 18.88
N ILE A 52 2.47 -12.82 17.78
CA ILE A 52 1.42 -13.87 17.85
C ILE A 52 1.88 -15.16 18.52
N ASP A 53 3.19 -15.42 18.59
CA ASP A 53 3.79 -16.56 19.27
C ASP A 53 3.92 -16.37 20.79
N PHE A 54 3.56 -15.19 21.30
CA PHE A 54 3.62 -14.84 22.71
C PHE A 54 2.22 -14.70 23.32
N PRO A 55 2.08 -14.61 24.65
CA PRO A 55 0.80 -14.36 25.28
C PRO A 55 0.11 -13.08 24.73
N VAL A 56 -1.22 -13.12 24.68
CA VAL A 56 -2.04 -11.96 24.27
C VAL A 56 -1.66 -10.72 25.07
N GLY A 57 -1.55 -9.58 24.39
CA GLY A 57 -1.11 -8.31 24.99
C GLY A 57 0.42 -8.10 25.01
N THR A 58 1.21 -9.04 24.48
CA THR A 58 2.64 -8.78 24.26
C THR A 58 2.80 -7.69 23.21
N SER A 59 3.61 -6.68 23.52
CA SER A 59 3.87 -5.57 22.59
C SER A 59 4.60 -6.03 21.34
N GLU A 60 4.18 -5.58 20.17
CA GLU A 60 4.90 -5.79 18.90
C GLU A 60 6.35 -5.23 18.94
N TYR A 61 6.65 -4.33 19.87
CA TYR A 61 7.97 -3.71 20.06
C TYR A 61 8.84 -4.39 21.14
N ASP A 62 8.38 -5.48 21.74
CA ASP A 62 9.19 -6.24 22.73
C ASP A 62 10.44 -6.82 22.03
N PRO A 63 11.64 -6.65 22.57
CA PRO A 63 12.88 -7.18 21.97
C PRO A 63 12.82 -8.66 21.59
N ARG A 64 12.14 -9.49 22.40
CA ARG A 64 11.99 -10.93 22.17
C ARG A 64 11.19 -11.24 20.88
N VAL A 65 10.32 -10.32 20.46
CA VAL A 65 9.54 -10.46 19.24
C VAL A 65 10.45 -10.44 18.00
N TYR A 66 11.45 -9.57 17.98
CA TYR A 66 12.43 -9.52 16.89
C TYR A 66 13.33 -10.76 16.85
N GLU A 67 13.77 -11.24 18.02
CA GLU A 67 14.54 -12.50 18.11
C GLU A 67 13.72 -13.66 17.58
N LYS A 68 12.42 -13.69 17.93
CA LYS A 68 11.48 -14.73 17.44
C LYS A 68 11.27 -14.67 15.94
N ALA A 69 11.22 -13.47 15.33
CA ALA A 69 11.18 -13.32 13.89
C ALA A 69 12.34 -14.03 13.20
N ALA A 70 13.56 -13.78 13.68
CA ALA A 70 14.78 -14.39 13.12
C ALA A 70 14.80 -15.91 13.32
N GLU A 71 14.42 -16.40 14.52
CA GLU A 71 14.29 -17.83 14.81
C GLU A 71 13.29 -18.51 13.87
N ASN A 72 12.11 -17.92 13.70
CA ASN A 72 11.08 -18.46 12.82
C ASN A 72 11.51 -18.42 11.36
N PHE A 73 12.17 -17.36 10.89
CA PHE A 73 12.65 -17.28 9.52
C PHE A 73 13.71 -18.36 9.22
N GLN A 74 14.60 -18.66 10.18
CA GLN A 74 15.53 -19.77 10.06
C GLN A 74 14.80 -21.13 10.09
N LYS A 75 13.85 -21.32 11.04
CA LYS A 75 13.01 -22.55 11.11
C LYS A 75 12.30 -22.84 9.80
N PHE A 76 11.74 -21.83 9.13
CA PHE A 76 11.03 -22.00 7.85
C PHE A 76 11.97 -22.50 6.75
N GLN A 77 13.21 -22.02 6.72
CA GLN A 77 14.23 -22.47 5.78
C GLN A 77 14.69 -23.90 6.10
N ASP A 78 14.96 -24.22 7.37
CA ASP A 78 15.40 -25.55 7.81
C ASP A 78 14.32 -26.62 7.56
N LYS A 79 13.05 -26.25 7.68
CA LYS A 79 11.92 -27.14 7.38
C LYS A 79 11.61 -27.26 5.89
N GLY A 80 12.27 -26.46 5.05
CA GLY A 80 12.01 -26.39 3.61
C GLY A 80 10.66 -25.78 3.24
N TRP A 81 10.04 -25.04 4.17
CA TRP A 81 8.83 -24.25 3.90
C TRP A 81 9.14 -23.00 3.07
N LEU A 82 10.35 -22.52 3.17
CA LEU A 82 10.95 -21.49 2.33
C LEU A 82 12.26 -22.01 1.76
N LYS A 83 12.49 -21.83 0.45
CA LYS A 83 13.71 -22.26 -0.24
C LYS A 83 14.24 -21.13 -1.11
N GLN A 84 15.55 -20.92 -1.10
CA GLN A 84 16.20 -19.97 -1.99
C GLN A 84 16.33 -20.54 -3.40
N ASP A 85 15.99 -19.74 -4.40
CA ASP A 85 16.20 -20.06 -5.80
C ASP A 85 17.71 -20.20 -6.09
N SER A 86 18.09 -21.11 -7.00
CA SER A 86 19.49 -21.36 -7.36
C SER A 86 20.07 -20.28 -8.26
N GLU A 87 19.21 -19.58 -9.00
CA GLU A 87 19.56 -18.59 -10.01
C GLU A 87 18.90 -17.24 -9.72
N GLU A 88 19.54 -16.17 -10.16
CA GLU A 88 18.95 -14.84 -10.13
C GLU A 88 17.90 -14.72 -11.24
N MET A 89 16.73 -14.18 -10.88
CA MET A 89 15.63 -13.98 -11.82
C MET A 89 14.75 -12.81 -11.41
N TYR A 90 13.92 -12.35 -12.33
CA TYR A 90 12.76 -11.53 -12.03
C TYR A 90 11.54 -12.42 -11.84
N TYR A 91 10.48 -11.84 -11.26
CA TYR A 91 9.20 -12.53 -11.14
C TYR A 91 8.10 -11.61 -11.67
N ILE A 92 7.07 -12.18 -12.29
CA ILE A 92 5.85 -11.45 -12.60
C ILE A 92 4.82 -11.86 -11.56
N TYR A 93 4.23 -10.88 -10.90
CA TYR A 93 3.19 -11.10 -9.90
C TYR A 93 1.89 -10.46 -10.39
N ALA A 94 0.84 -11.26 -10.54
CA ALA A 94 -0.48 -10.79 -10.93
C ALA A 94 -1.47 -10.91 -9.78
N GLN A 95 -2.34 -9.90 -9.66
CA GLN A 95 -3.42 -9.84 -8.69
C GLN A 95 -4.73 -9.56 -9.42
N THR A 96 -5.76 -10.39 -9.19
CA THR A 96 -7.09 -10.19 -9.76
C THR A 96 -8.10 -9.90 -8.67
N MET A 97 -8.74 -8.73 -8.78
CA MET A 97 -9.81 -8.25 -7.90
C MET A 97 -10.99 -7.80 -8.76
N ASN A 98 -12.19 -8.30 -8.49
CA ASN A 98 -13.43 -7.89 -9.19
C ASN A 98 -13.31 -7.97 -10.72
N GLY A 99 -12.65 -9.01 -11.23
CA GLY A 99 -12.46 -9.23 -12.67
C GLY A 99 -11.38 -8.38 -13.35
N LYS A 100 -10.73 -7.46 -12.63
CA LYS A 100 -9.57 -6.69 -13.11
C LYS A 100 -8.29 -7.32 -12.61
N THR A 101 -7.35 -7.60 -13.52
CA THR A 101 -6.00 -8.09 -13.20
C THR A 101 -4.98 -6.98 -13.40
N GLN A 102 -4.07 -6.83 -12.44
CA GLN A 102 -2.88 -5.99 -12.54
C GLN A 102 -1.63 -6.85 -12.47
N PHE A 103 -0.63 -6.54 -13.29
CA PHE A 103 0.62 -7.28 -13.41
C PHE A 103 1.79 -6.43 -12.96
N GLY A 104 2.56 -6.89 -11.99
CA GLY A 104 3.76 -6.23 -11.49
C GLY A 104 5.00 -7.08 -11.69
N LEU A 105 6.14 -6.42 -11.84
CA LEU A 105 7.46 -7.03 -11.89
C LEU A 105 8.08 -6.97 -10.50
N VAL A 106 8.42 -8.14 -9.94
CA VAL A 106 9.16 -8.25 -8.67
C VAL A 106 10.64 -8.12 -8.99
N VAL A 107 11.25 -7.10 -8.42
CA VAL A 107 12.63 -6.70 -8.69
C VAL A 107 13.38 -6.38 -7.40
N ALA A 108 14.70 -6.39 -7.44
CA ALA A 108 15.55 -5.76 -6.45
C ALA A 108 15.88 -4.33 -6.92
N ALA A 109 15.26 -3.32 -6.29
CA ALA A 109 15.42 -1.90 -6.61
C ALA A 109 16.60 -1.29 -5.82
N ALA A 110 17.38 -0.39 -6.44
CA ALA A 110 18.54 0.16 -5.80
C ALA A 110 18.22 1.08 -4.60
N VAL A 111 18.93 0.86 -3.49
CA VAL A 111 18.89 1.74 -2.29
C VAL A 111 19.30 3.17 -2.66
N GLU A 112 20.28 3.33 -3.54
CA GLU A 112 20.74 4.65 -4.01
C GLU A 112 19.60 5.43 -4.67
N ASP A 113 18.74 4.79 -5.45
CA ASP A 113 17.58 5.42 -6.10
C ASP A 113 16.57 5.98 -5.11
N TYR A 114 16.42 5.32 -3.96
CA TYR A 114 15.61 5.84 -2.86
C TYR A 114 16.28 7.06 -2.20
N MET A 115 17.59 7.01 -1.99
CA MET A 115 18.35 8.06 -1.30
C MET A 115 18.47 9.33 -2.13
N ASN A 116 18.62 9.21 -3.45
CA ASN A 116 18.82 10.35 -4.37
C ASN A 116 17.52 10.83 -5.05
N GLY A 117 16.34 10.22 -4.71
CA GLY A 117 15.03 10.68 -5.16
C GLY A 117 14.63 10.22 -6.57
N VAL A 118 15.26 9.20 -7.13
CA VAL A 118 14.77 8.48 -8.33
C VAL A 118 13.50 7.70 -7.95
N ILE A 119 13.46 7.12 -6.74
CA ILE A 119 12.24 6.58 -6.14
C ILE A 119 11.53 7.71 -5.41
N LYS A 120 10.41 8.18 -5.98
CA LYS A 120 9.62 9.32 -5.52
C LYS A 120 8.69 8.93 -4.39
N LYS A 121 8.58 9.82 -3.40
CA LYS A 121 7.73 9.68 -2.20
C LYS A 121 6.60 10.69 -2.25
N HIS A 122 5.47 10.33 -1.70
CA HIS A 122 4.34 11.24 -1.53
C HIS A 122 3.78 11.24 -0.10
N GLU A 123 4.39 10.49 0.81
CA GLU A 123 4.00 10.40 2.23
C GLU A 123 5.22 10.46 3.14
N LEU A 124 5.06 11.10 4.32
CA LEU A 124 6.08 11.11 5.37
C LEU A 124 5.99 9.83 6.20
N THR A 125 7.13 9.25 6.49
CA THR A 125 7.22 8.11 7.40
C THR A 125 7.18 8.57 8.87
N ARG A 126 6.59 7.73 9.72
CA ARG A 126 6.64 7.90 11.18
C ARG A 126 7.89 7.20 11.70
N ARG A 127 8.66 7.91 12.52
CA ARG A 127 9.95 7.42 13.05
C ARG A 127 9.83 6.13 13.86
N ASP A 128 8.77 5.99 14.66
CA ASP A 128 8.50 4.78 15.44
C ASP A 128 8.29 3.54 14.56
N LYS A 129 7.50 3.67 13.50
CA LYS A 129 7.23 2.60 12.54
C LYS A 129 8.44 2.29 11.65
N GLU A 130 9.19 3.32 11.26
CA GLU A 130 10.42 3.16 10.48
C GLU A 130 11.46 2.36 11.29
N GLU A 131 11.73 2.75 12.55
CA GLU A 131 12.67 2.06 13.43
C GLU A 131 12.27 0.60 13.69
N ASP A 132 10.98 0.35 13.86
CA ASP A 132 10.44 -1.00 14.02
C ASP A 132 10.74 -1.88 12.78
N ARG A 133 10.44 -1.38 11.58
CA ARG A 133 10.73 -2.12 10.35
C ARG A 133 12.24 -2.27 10.10
N MET A 134 13.05 -1.27 10.46
CA MET A 134 14.50 -1.38 10.39
C MET A 134 15.03 -2.53 11.27
N LYS A 135 14.49 -2.69 12.49
CA LYS A 135 14.84 -3.82 13.37
C LYS A 135 14.50 -5.16 12.71
N HIS A 136 13.30 -5.30 12.16
CA HIS A 136 12.91 -6.52 11.42
C HIS A 136 13.87 -6.82 10.27
N VAL A 137 14.22 -5.83 9.44
CA VAL A 137 15.18 -6.01 8.34
C VAL A 137 16.56 -6.41 8.85
N ARG A 138 17.06 -5.79 9.93
CA ARG A 138 18.37 -6.10 10.52
C ARG A 138 18.44 -7.53 11.05
N VAL A 139 17.46 -7.97 11.86
CA VAL A 139 17.51 -9.28 12.52
C VAL A 139 17.31 -10.44 11.54
N ASN A 140 16.45 -10.27 10.54
CA ASN A 140 16.19 -11.27 9.52
C ASN A 140 17.24 -11.24 8.39
N ASN A 141 17.98 -10.15 8.27
CA ASN A 141 18.88 -9.90 7.14
C ASN A 141 18.19 -10.08 5.78
N ALA A 142 16.93 -9.67 5.68
CA ALA A 142 16.07 -9.86 4.53
C ALA A 142 14.96 -8.81 4.43
N ASN A 143 14.49 -8.56 3.21
CA ASN A 143 13.22 -7.89 2.96
C ASN A 143 12.13 -8.97 2.90
N LEU A 144 11.40 -9.16 3.99
CA LEU A 144 10.37 -10.19 4.14
C LEU A 144 9.11 -9.88 3.36
N GLU A 145 8.82 -8.59 3.19
CA GLU A 145 7.62 -8.07 2.57
C GLU A 145 8.00 -7.12 1.42
N PRO A 146 7.34 -7.22 0.27
CA PRO A 146 7.61 -6.34 -0.86
C PRO A 146 7.11 -4.91 -0.59
N VAL A 147 7.73 -3.94 -1.24
CA VAL A 147 7.18 -2.59 -1.39
C VAL A 147 6.47 -2.47 -2.73
N PHE A 148 5.48 -1.59 -2.80
CA PHE A 148 4.61 -1.44 -3.95
C PHE A 148 4.98 -0.15 -4.70
N PHE A 149 5.51 -0.28 -5.92
CA PHE A 149 5.88 0.83 -6.76
C PHE A 149 5.03 0.92 -8.03
N ALA A 150 4.89 2.14 -8.52
CA ALA A 150 4.35 2.42 -9.84
C ALA A 150 5.45 2.97 -10.75
N TYR A 151 5.33 2.72 -12.05
CA TYR A 151 6.16 3.34 -13.09
C TYR A 151 5.28 3.83 -14.25
N PRO A 152 5.72 4.86 -15.01
CA PRO A 152 5.04 5.27 -16.24
C PRO A 152 4.94 4.11 -17.22
N ASP A 153 3.79 3.91 -17.85
CA ASP A 153 3.55 2.79 -18.76
C ASP A 153 4.67 2.63 -19.78
N ASN A 154 5.05 1.38 -20.04
CA ASN A 154 6.16 1.02 -20.91
C ASN A 154 5.77 -0.15 -21.82
N ALA A 155 5.61 0.11 -23.12
CA ALA A 155 5.15 -0.88 -24.08
C ALA A 155 6.06 -2.12 -24.20
N VAL A 156 7.37 -1.97 -23.95
CA VAL A 156 8.31 -3.10 -24.00
C VAL A 156 8.05 -4.05 -22.83
N LEU A 157 7.89 -3.50 -21.61
CA LEU A 157 7.55 -4.27 -20.42
C LEU A 157 6.17 -4.89 -20.55
N ASP A 158 5.17 -4.15 -21.06
CA ASP A 158 3.80 -4.65 -21.23
C ASP A 158 3.76 -5.84 -22.20
N ALA A 159 4.47 -5.78 -23.33
CA ALA A 159 4.56 -6.87 -24.29
C ALA A 159 5.24 -8.11 -23.69
N LEU A 160 6.35 -7.91 -22.98
CA LEU A 160 7.09 -8.99 -22.33
C LEU A 160 6.23 -9.68 -21.24
N VAL A 161 5.62 -8.89 -20.36
CA VAL A 161 4.75 -9.39 -19.29
C VAL A 161 3.56 -10.15 -19.87
N SER A 162 2.90 -9.60 -20.89
CA SER A 162 1.77 -10.26 -21.55
C SER A 162 2.14 -11.61 -22.18
N ARG A 163 3.31 -11.70 -22.79
CA ARG A 163 3.82 -12.94 -23.38
C ARG A 163 4.10 -14.00 -22.30
N ILE A 164 4.75 -13.64 -21.22
CA ILE A 164 5.09 -14.59 -20.15
C ILE A 164 3.84 -14.99 -19.36
N ALA A 165 2.94 -14.05 -19.08
CA ALA A 165 1.68 -14.31 -18.38
C ALA A 165 0.72 -15.25 -19.15
N ALA A 166 0.91 -15.41 -20.45
CA ALA A 166 0.18 -16.41 -21.25
C ALA A 166 0.65 -17.85 -21.02
N THR A 167 1.76 -18.06 -20.29
CA THR A 167 2.29 -19.37 -19.93
C THR A 167 1.71 -19.87 -18.60
N THR A 168 1.99 -21.12 -18.22
CA THR A 168 1.59 -21.66 -16.92
C THR A 168 2.33 -20.97 -15.78
N PRO A 169 1.64 -20.39 -14.79
CA PRO A 169 2.27 -19.75 -13.66
C PRO A 169 2.93 -20.77 -12.71
N GLU A 170 3.92 -20.32 -11.97
CA GLU A 170 4.51 -21.07 -10.84
C GLU A 170 3.51 -21.16 -9.68
N TYR A 171 2.84 -20.06 -9.33
CA TYR A 171 1.75 -20.04 -8.36
C TYR A 171 0.46 -19.56 -9.02
N ASP A 172 -0.65 -20.17 -8.62
CA ASP A 172 -2.01 -19.76 -9.01
C ASP A 172 -2.98 -20.21 -7.92
N PHE A 173 -3.45 -19.26 -7.13
CA PHE A 173 -4.36 -19.54 -6.02
C PHE A 173 -5.31 -18.37 -5.76
N ILE A 174 -6.39 -18.67 -5.03
CA ILE A 174 -7.35 -17.67 -4.54
C ILE A 174 -7.17 -17.58 -3.03
N ALA A 175 -6.80 -16.41 -2.55
CA ALA A 175 -6.61 -16.18 -1.12
C ALA A 175 -7.96 -16.29 -0.38
N PRO A 176 -8.05 -17.12 0.67
CA PRO A 176 -9.34 -17.43 1.30
C PRO A 176 -9.99 -16.25 2.03
N ILE A 177 -9.20 -15.29 2.47
CA ILE A 177 -9.67 -14.15 3.30
C ILE A 177 -10.44 -13.12 2.49
N ASP A 178 -9.99 -12.80 1.28
CA ASP A 178 -10.54 -11.72 0.45
C ASP A 178 -11.07 -12.22 -0.91
N GLY A 179 -10.79 -13.48 -1.27
CA GLY A 179 -11.22 -14.07 -2.54
C GLY A 179 -10.47 -13.55 -3.75
N PHE A 180 -9.36 -12.84 -3.57
CA PHE A 180 -8.53 -12.35 -4.68
C PHE A 180 -7.64 -13.45 -5.21
N ARG A 181 -7.45 -13.47 -6.54
CA ARG A 181 -6.56 -14.41 -7.20
C ARG A 181 -5.15 -13.84 -7.27
N HIS A 182 -4.17 -14.68 -6.94
CA HIS A 182 -2.75 -14.36 -6.99
C HIS A 182 -2.02 -15.35 -7.88
N GLN A 183 -1.21 -14.84 -8.80
CA GLN A 183 -0.43 -15.67 -9.72
C GLN A 183 1.01 -15.16 -9.78
N LEU A 184 1.97 -16.06 -9.92
CA LEU A 184 3.40 -15.73 -10.02
C LEU A 184 4.04 -16.51 -11.16
N TRP A 185 4.86 -15.87 -11.97
CA TRP A 185 5.70 -16.49 -13.00
C TRP A 185 7.17 -16.19 -12.73
N LEU A 186 8.03 -17.13 -13.10
CA LEU A 186 9.48 -17.02 -12.99
C LEU A 186 10.06 -16.55 -14.33
N VAL A 187 10.81 -15.45 -14.32
CA VAL A 187 11.47 -14.91 -15.51
C VAL A 187 12.96 -15.30 -15.45
N LYS A 188 13.30 -16.38 -16.13
CA LYS A 188 14.65 -17.01 -16.11
C LYS A 188 15.42 -16.79 -17.41
N ASP A 189 14.73 -16.51 -18.50
CA ASP A 189 15.38 -16.32 -19.80
C ASP A 189 16.30 -15.10 -19.78
N ALA A 190 17.55 -15.28 -20.21
CA ALA A 190 18.58 -14.24 -20.13
C ALA A 190 18.26 -13.01 -20.97
N GLU A 191 17.54 -13.19 -22.10
CA GLU A 191 17.13 -12.05 -22.94
C GLU A 191 15.99 -11.28 -22.29
N ASP A 192 15.04 -11.97 -21.67
CA ASP A 192 13.95 -11.35 -20.92
C ASP A 192 14.49 -10.56 -19.70
N ILE A 193 15.43 -11.13 -18.96
CA ILE A 193 16.12 -10.46 -17.85
C ILE A 193 16.83 -9.19 -18.34
N ARG A 194 17.57 -9.28 -19.43
CA ARG A 194 18.23 -8.12 -20.03
C ARG A 194 17.21 -7.05 -20.45
N THR A 195 16.16 -7.46 -21.15
CA THR A 195 15.09 -6.54 -21.61
C THR A 195 14.45 -5.78 -20.46
N ILE A 196 14.12 -6.48 -19.37
CA ILE A 196 13.56 -5.85 -18.16
C ILE A 196 14.54 -4.83 -17.57
N THR A 197 15.80 -5.23 -17.39
CA THR A 197 16.83 -4.35 -16.80
C THR A 197 17.04 -3.09 -17.64
N GLU A 198 17.16 -3.24 -18.98
CA GLU A 198 17.34 -2.11 -19.90
C GLU A 198 16.11 -1.21 -19.96
N ALA A 199 14.90 -1.78 -19.93
CA ALA A 199 13.67 -1.02 -19.94
C ALA A 199 13.53 -0.17 -18.65
N PHE A 200 13.84 -0.71 -17.47
CA PHE A 200 13.85 0.07 -16.23
C PHE A 200 14.94 1.15 -16.23
N ALA A 201 16.10 0.86 -16.79
CA ALA A 201 17.15 1.86 -16.95
C ALA A 201 16.74 3.05 -17.85
N ALA A 202 15.71 2.93 -18.67
CA ALA A 202 15.13 4.04 -19.43
C ALA A 202 14.02 4.80 -18.68
N ILE A 203 13.50 4.24 -17.58
CA ILE A 203 12.44 4.87 -16.76
C ILE A 203 13.10 5.91 -15.83
N PRO A 204 12.68 7.19 -15.89
CA PRO A 204 13.33 8.25 -15.12
C PRO A 204 13.06 8.15 -13.62
N TYR A 205 11.86 7.76 -13.21
CA TYR A 205 11.42 7.72 -11.82
C TYR A 205 10.50 6.52 -11.55
N LEU A 206 10.60 5.97 -10.35
CA LEU A 206 9.62 5.08 -9.74
C LEU A 206 8.85 5.84 -8.66
N TYR A 207 7.62 5.44 -8.40
CA TYR A 207 6.75 6.10 -7.43
C TYR A 207 6.29 5.09 -6.39
N ILE A 208 6.50 5.38 -5.10
CA ILE A 208 5.98 4.52 -4.03
C ILE A 208 4.45 4.63 -4.05
N ALA A 209 3.76 3.54 -4.32
CA ALA A 209 2.31 3.44 -4.22
C ALA A 209 1.89 3.07 -2.78
N ASP A 210 2.55 2.06 -2.19
CA ASP A 210 2.32 1.62 -0.82
C ASP A 210 3.63 1.11 -0.19
N GLY A 211 3.71 1.13 1.15
CA GLY A 211 4.89 0.65 1.88
C GLY A 211 5.99 1.70 2.07
N HIS A 212 5.66 2.97 2.30
CA HIS A 212 6.64 4.04 2.56
C HIS A 212 7.58 3.70 3.74
N HIS A 213 7.04 3.15 4.85
CA HIS A 213 7.86 2.73 6.01
C HIS A 213 8.78 1.56 5.66
N ARG A 214 8.30 0.57 4.88
CA ARG A 214 9.10 -0.57 4.41
C ARG A 214 10.22 -0.12 3.47
N SER A 215 9.92 0.80 2.55
CA SER A 215 10.92 1.38 1.64
C SER A 215 12.01 2.14 2.39
N ALA A 216 11.62 3.00 3.34
CA ALA A 216 12.56 3.74 4.18
C ALA A 216 13.44 2.80 5.00
N ALA A 217 12.85 1.83 5.68
CA ALA A 217 13.58 0.88 6.52
C ALA A 217 14.59 0.06 5.71
N ALA A 218 14.19 -0.46 4.54
CA ALA A 218 15.08 -1.23 3.68
C ALA A 218 16.26 -0.38 3.16
N ALA A 219 15.99 0.85 2.70
CA ALA A 219 17.04 1.73 2.19
C ALA A 219 18.01 2.18 3.30
N LEU A 220 17.50 2.53 4.48
CA LEU A 220 18.34 2.96 5.61
C LEU A 220 19.22 1.81 6.13
N VAL A 221 18.68 0.59 6.27
CA VAL A 221 19.46 -0.57 6.67
C VAL A 221 20.50 -0.95 5.61
N GLY A 222 20.16 -0.85 4.32
CA GLY A 222 21.12 -1.05 3.23
C GLY A 222 22.29 -0.07 3.31
N ALA A 223 22.00 1.22 3.51
CA ALA A 223 23.02 2.26 3.68
C ALA A 223 23.88 2.05 4.93
N GLU A 224 23.28 1.60 6.06
CA GLU A 224 24.03 1.23 7.27
C GLU A 224 25.02 0.09 7.00
N LYS A 225 24.56 -0.99 6.31
CA LYS A 225 25.42 -2.13 5.96
C LYS A 225 26.55 -1.75 5.03
N ALA A 226 26.28 -0.90 4.03
CA ALA A 226 27.30 -0.38 3.14
C ALA A 226 28.38 0.39 3.92
N LYS A 227 27.98 1.25 4.84
CA LYS A 227 28.90 2.03 5.70
C LYS A 227 29.70 1.14 6.67
N GLN A 228 29.15 0.04 7.12
CA GLN A 228 29.80 -0.89 8.06
C GLN A 228 30.72 -1.89 7.37
N ASN A 229 30.57 -2.12 6.07
CA ASN A 229 31.39 -3.05 5.31
C ASN A 229 32.67 -2.39 4.78
N PRO A 230 33.85 -2.70 5.34
CA PRO A 230 35.12 -2.12 4.87
C PRO A 230 35.49 -2.58 3.44
N ASN A 231 34.86 -3.64 2.94
CA ASN A 231 35.09 -4.18 1.61
C ASN A 231 33.89 -3.91 0.66
N HIS A 232 33.11 -2.86 0.96
CA HIS A 232 31.97 -2.48 0.15
C HIS A 232 32.36 -2.18 -1.30
N ARG A 233 31.63 -2.79 -2.27
CA ARG A 233 31.88 -2.66 -3.72
C ARG A 233 30.71 -2.04 -4.47
N GLY A 234 29.50 -2.07 -3.87
CA GLY A 234 28.27 -1.53 -4.46
C GLY A 234 27.39 -2.59 -5.15
N ASP A 235 27.87 -3.84 -5.29
CA ASP A 235 27.15 -4.95 -5.92
C ASP A 235 26.49 -5.91 -4.90
N GLU A 236 26.70 -5.67 -3.60
CA GLU A 236 26.16 -6.51 -2.56
C GLU A 236 24.62 -6.41 -2.47
N GLU A 237 23.95 -7.51 -2.04
CA GLU A 237 22.48 -7.60 -1.98
C GLU A 237 21.83 -6.52 -1.11
N TYR A 238 22.47 -6.08 -0.04
CA TYR A 238 21.95 -4.99 0.81
C TYR A 238 21.90 -3.61 0.14
N ASN A 239 22.50 -3.44 -1.04
CA ASN A 239 22.38 -2.22 -1.85
C ASN A 239 21.06 -2.19 -2.65
N TYR A 240 20.25 -3.22 -2.52
CA TYR A 240 18.97 -3.37 -3.20
C TYR A 240 17.91 -3.83 -2.22
N PHE A 241 16.64 -3.56 -2.54
CA PHE A 241 15.51 -4.03 -1.77
C PHE A 241 14.35 -4.45 -2.66
N MET A 242 13.56 -5.39 -2.17
CA MET A 242 12.49 -6.03 -2.94
C MET A 242 11.31 -5.09 -3.17
N ALA A 243 10.96 -4.90 -4.44
CA ALA A 243 9.80 -4.12 -4.86
C ALA A 243 8.97 -4.90 -5.89
N VAL A 244 7.67 -4.66 -5.91
CA VAL A 244 6.79 -5.02 -7.02
C VAL A 244 6.40 -3.75 -7.74
N CYS A 245 6.81 -3.64 -9.00
CA CYS A 245 6.64 -2.46 -9.84
C CYS A 245 5.52 -2.70 -10.84
N PHE A 246 4.50 -1.84 -10.86
CA PHE A 246 3.34 -1.93 -11.75
C PHE A 246 3.29 -0.75 -12.72
N PRO A 247 2.79 -0.93 -13.95
CA PRO A 247 2.44 0.19 -14.82
C PRO A 247 1.36 1.05 -14.14
N ALA A 248 1.51 2.35 -14.17
CA ALA A 248 0.61 3.28 -13.48
C ALA A 248 -0.86 3.13 -13.90
N SER A 249 -1.12 2.83 -15.18
CA SER A 249 -2.48 2.65 -15.71
C SER A 249 -3.21 1.40 -15.20
N GLN A 250 -2.48 0.39 -14.71
CA GLN A 250 -3.09 -0.85 -14.21
C GLN A 250 -3.56 -0.73 -12.77
N LEU A 251 -3.06 0.25 -12.01
CA LEU A 251 -3.32 0.37 -10.58
C LEU A 251 -4.75 0.79 -10.28
N THR A 252 -5.28 0.25 -9.18
CA THR A 252 -6.59 0.60 -8.66
C THR A 252 -6.40 1.36 -7.34
N ILE A 253 -6.87 2.60 -7.31
CA ILE A 253 -6.92 3.42 -6.12
C ILE A 253 -8.37 3.56 -5.72
N LEU A 254 -8.69 3.18 -4.50
CA LEU A 254 -10.03 3.29 -3.94
C LEU A 254 -10.17 4.60 -3.16
N ASP A 255 -11.41 5.02 -3.00
CA ASP A 255 -11.79 6.15 -2.15
C ASP A 255 -11.39 5.89 -0.69
N TYR A 256 -10.94 6.93 -0.02
CA TYR A 256 -10.68 6.91 1.42
C TYR A 256 -11.66 7.88 2.08
N ASN A 257 -12.71 7.33 2.67
CA ASN A 257 -13.88 8.07 3.12
C ASN A 257 -13.74 8.52 4.58
N ARG A 258 -14.55 9.50 4.98
CA ARG A 258 -14.57 10.09 6.31
C ARG A 258 -15.91 9.85 6.97
N VAL A 259 -15.90 9.63 8.29
CA VAL A 259 -17.09 9.60 9.15
C VAL A 259 -16.84 10.48 10.36
N VAL A 260 -17.84 11.25 10.78
CA VAL A 260 -17.68 12.27 11.82
C VAL A 260 -18.78 12.12 12.86
N LYS A 261 -18.42 12.27 14.15
CA LYS A 261 -19.30 12.01 15.30
C LYS A 261 -20.34 13.10 15.55
N ASP A 262 -20.07 14.34 15.17
CA ASP A 262 -20.95 15.49 15.44
C ASP A 262 -20.82 16.57 14.36
N LEU A 263 -21.74 17.52 14.37
CA LEU A 263 -21.77 18.65 13.44
C LEU A 263 -21.31 19.97 14.09
N ASN A 264 -20.45 19.90 15.11
CA ASN A 264 -19.95 21.09 15.82
C ASN A 264 -21.08 22.00 16.35
N GLY A 265 -22.13 21.40 16.90
CA GLY A 265 -23.28 22.10 17.49
C GLY A 265 -24.35 22.54 16.49
N MET A 266 -24.18 22.32 15.19
CA MET A 266 -25.19 22.65 14.16
C MET A 266 -26.26 21.54 14.09
N SER A 267 -27.50 21.95 13.74
CA SER A 267 -28.51 21.03 13.26
C SER A 267 -28.18 20.52 11.86
N ASP A 268 -28.86 19.45 11.40
CA ASP A 268 -28.67 18.92 10.03
C ASP A 268 -28.96 19.98 8.95
N GLU A 269 -30.03 20.78 9.14
CA GLU A 269 -30.41 21.88 8.24
C GLU A 269 -29.36 22.98 8.23
N GLN A 270 -28.90 23.42 9.40
CA GLN A 270 -27.85 24.45 9.52
C GLN A 270 -26.53 24.00 8.86
N PHE A 271 -26.19 22.72 8.99
CA PHE A 271 -24.99 22.16 8.35
C PHE A 271 -25.14 22.13 6.83
N LEU A 272 -26.29 21.70 6.30
CA LEU A 272 -26.56 21.69 4.85
C LEU A 272 -26.52 23.12 4.27
N ASP A 273 -27.10 24.10 4.97
CA ASP A 273 -27.06 25.54 4.58
C ASP A 273 -25.62 26.08 4.58
N ALA A 274 -24.80 25.67 5.56
CA ALA A 274 -23.38 26.04 5.63
C ALA A 274 -22.59 25.43 4.47
N VAL A 275 -22.77 24.14 4.19
CA VAL A 275 -22.15 23.44 3.06
C VAL A 275 -22.56 24.07 1.72
N ALA A 276 -23.83 24.49 1.59
CA ALA A 276 -24.34 25.10 0.38
C ALA A 276 -23.69 26.47 0.01
N LYS A 277 -22.89 27.07 0.92
CA LYS A 277 -22.10 28.27 0.57
C LYS A 277 -21.01 27.95 -0.45
N ASN A 278 -20.33 26.80 -0.29
CA ASN A 278 -19.20 26.41 -1.13
C ASN A 278 -19.56 25.32 -2.16
N PHE A 279 -20.67 24.61 -1.96
CA PHE A 279 -21.08 23.49 -2.80
C PHE A 279 -22.50 23.66 -3.36
N VAL A 280 -22.74 23.06 -4.53
CA VAL A 280 -24.11 22.81 -5.03
C VAL A 280 -24.59 21.52 -4.39
N VAL A 281 -25.56 21.61 -3.48
CA VAL A 281 -26.11 20.48 -2.72
C VAL A 281 -27.33 19.92 -3.44
N THR A 282 -27.33 18.62 -3.73
CA THR A 282 -28.45 17.92 -4.38
C THR A 282 -28.78 16.64 -3.64
N ALA A 283 -30.01 16.52 -3.12
CA ALA A 283 -30.47 15.30 -2.48
C ALA A 283 -30.55 14.14 -3.50
N LYS A 284 -30.07 12.96 -3.10
CA LYS A 284 -30.04 11.73 -3.90
C LYS A 284 -30.94 10.62 -3.35
N GLY A 285 -31.46 10.79 -2.13
CA GLY A 285 -32.35 9.83 -1.48
C GLY A 285 -31.61 8.89 -0.52
N ALA A 286 -32.24 7.75 -0.20
CA ALA A 286 -31.75 6.83 0.83
C ALA A 286 -30.72 5.81 0.33
N GLU A 287 -30.65 5.60 -1.01
CA GLU A 287 -29.72 4.63 -1.60
C GLU A 287 -28.32 5.22 -1.71
N PRO A 288 -27.26 4.41 -1.48
CA PRO A 288 -25.88 4.86 -1.56
C PRO A 288 -25.57 5.56 -2.88
N TYR A 289 -25.07 6.79 -2.79
CA TYR A 289 -24.64 7.59 -3.92
C TYR A 289 -23.11 7.76 -3.89
N ARG A 290 -22.43 7.37 -4.98
CA ARG A 290 -20.99 7.51 -5.14
C ARG A 290 -20.67 8.78 -5.95
N PRO A 291 -19.66 9.59 -5.56
CA PRO A 291 -19.21 10.71 -6.39
C PRO A 291 -18.86 10.22 -7.80
N ALA A 292 -19.28 10.95 -8.82
CA ALA A 292 -19.13 10.56 -10.22
C ALA A 292 -17.86 11.15 -10.86
N GLN A 293 -17.29 12.22 -10.29
CA GLN A 293 -16.17 12.97 -10.85
C GLN A 293 -15.38 13.69 -9.78
N LEU A 294 -14.19 14.21 -10.14
CA LEU A 294 -13.41 15.11 -9.28
C LEU A 294 -14.26 16.31 -8.84
N HIS A 295 -14.01 16.80 -7.61
CA HIS A 295 -14.69 17.92 -6.95
C HIS A 295 -16.17 17.67 -6.70
N GLU A 296 -16.60 16.42 -6.76
CA GLU A 296 -17.87 15.96 -6.27
C GLU A 296 -17.66 15.04 -5.06
N PHE A 297 -18.44 15.27 -4.01
CA PHE A 297 -18.45 14.49 -2.78
C PHE A 297 -19.84 13.91 -2.56
N SER A 298 -19.93 12.81 -1.81
CA SER A 298 -21.21 12.32 -1.32
C SER A 298 -21.28 12.45 0.19
N LEU A 299 -22.28 13.19 0.67
CA LEU A 299 -22.58 13.33 2.08
C LEU A 299 -23.75 12.42 2.45
N TYR A 300 -23.61 11.61 3.50
CA TYR A 300 -24.72 10.90 4.13
C TYR A 300 -25.04 11.54 5.47
N LEU A 301 -26.25 12.07 5.60
CA LEU A 301 -26.73 12.79 6.77
C LEU A 301 -28.24 12.61 6.94
N GLY A 302 -28.71 12.30 8.16
CA GLY A 302 -30.14 12.23 8.46
C GLY A 302 -30.90 11.20 7.62
N GLY A 303 -30.28 10.11 7.21
CA GLY A 303 -30.88 9.06 6.37
C GLY A 303 -30.92 9.36 4.87
N VAL A 304 -30.29 10.46 4.42
CA VAL A 304 -30.30 10.91 3.03
C VAL A 304 -28.87 11.07 2.51
N TRP A 305 -28.62 10.60 1.30
CA TRP A 305 -27.42 10.90 0.53
C TRP A 305 -27.59 12.19 -0.25
N TYR A 306 -26.54 13.00 -0.25
CA TYR A 306 -26.46 14.26 -1.02
C TYR A 306 -25.23 14.23 -1.90
N SER A 307 -25.35 14.73 -3.14
CA SER A 307 -24.21 15.12 -3.97
C SER A 307 -23.81 16.55 -3.59
N LEU A 308 -22.53 16.76 -3.32
CA LEU A 308 -21.91 18.04 -3.06
C LEU A 308 -20.94 18.34 -4.20
N LYS A 309 -21.29 19.20 -5.14
CA LYS A 309 -20.39 19.63 -6.21
C LYS A 309 -19.77 20.97 -5.84
N LEU A 310 -18.43 21.03 -5.84
CA LEU A 310 -17.71 22.27 -5.58
C LEU A 310 -18.15 23.35 -6.58
N LYS A 311 -18.39 24.57 -6.09
CA LYS A 311 -18.71 25.71 -6.95
C LYS A 311 -17.48 26.20 -7.70
N ASP A 312 -17.68 26.75 -8.91
CA ASP A 312 -16.62 27.27 -9.74
C ASP A 312 -15.80 28.37 -9.02
N GLY A 313 -14.50 28.38 -9.27
CA GLY A 313 -13.57 29.37 -8.72
C GLY A 313 -13.09 29.12 -7.28
N LEU A 314 -13.51 28.02 -6.64
CA LEU A 314 -13.09 27.65 -5.29
C LEU A 314 -11.92 26.64 -5.27
N CYS A 315 -11.43 26.22 -6.45
CA CYS A 315 -10.28 25.34 -6.60
C CYS A 315 -9.26 26.00 -7.54
N ASP A 316 -7.99 25.98 -7.15
CA ASP A 316 -6.87 26.31 -8.04
C ASP A 316 -6.27 24.99 -8.55
N GLU A 317 -6.60 24.65 -9.80
CA GLU A 317 -6.12 23.44 -10.47
C GLU A 317 -4.59 23.43 -10.68
N SER A 318 -3.92 24.56 -10.52
CA SER A 318 -2.46 24.65 -10.60
C SER A 318 -1.77 24.28 -9.30
N ASP A 319 -2.48 24.28 -8.17
CA ASP A 319 -1.98 23.78 -6.89
C ASP A 319 -2.18 22.26 -6.77
N PRO A 320 -1.12 21.45 -6.89
CA PRO A 320 -1.26 20.00 -6.89
C PRO A 320 -1.77 19.40 -5.55
N ILE A 321 -1.67 20.15 -4.45
CA ILE A 321 -2.18 19.73 -3.13
C ILE A 321 -3.55 20.32 -2.87
N GLY A 322 -3.73 21.63 -3.11
CA GLY A 322 -4.99 22.33 -2.85
C GLY A 322 -6.15 21.83 -3.72
N SER A 323 -5.85 21.37 -4.95
CA SER A 323 -6.85 20.80 -5.86
C SER A 323 -7.30 19.37 -5.56
N LEU A 324 -6.67 18.70 -4.59
CA LEU A 324 -7.12 17.36 -4.17
C LEU A 324 -8.46 17.42 -3.44
N ASP A 325 -9.37 16.51 -3.75
CA ASP A 325 -10.65 16.38 -3.02
C ASP A 325 -10.47 16.19 -1.52
N VAL A 326 -9.38 15.49 -1.13
CA VAL A 326 -8.96 15.35 0.27
C VAL A 326 -8.68 16.72 0.90
N SER A 327 -7.97 17.62 0.22
CA SER A 327 -7.64 18.97 0.70
C SER A 327 -8.87 19.87 0.73
N ILE A 328 -9.66 19.85 -0.33
CA ILE A 328 -10.90 20.62 -0.46
C ILE A 328 -11.86 20.25 0.68
N SER A 329 -12.13 18.97 0.90
CA SER A 329 -13.01 18.52 1.98
C SER A 329 -12.43 18.83 3.36
N SER A 330 -11.13 18.73 3.55
CA SER A 330 -10.47 19.05 4.81
C SER A 330 -10.60 20.53 5.14
N ASN A 331 -10.38 21.41 4.17
CA ASN A 331 -10.42 22.85 4.39
C ASN A 331 -11.86 23.38 4.52
N LEU A 332 -12.73 23.07 3.54
CA LEU A 332 -14.05 23.69 3.43
C LEU A 332 -15.15 23.02 4.27
N ILE A 333 -14.95 21.77 4.71
CA ILE A 333 -15.94 21.02 5.50
C ILE A 333 -15.39 20.69 6.89
N LEU A 334 -14.26 19.99 6.95
CA LEU A 334 -13.76 19.45 8.23
C LEU A 334 -13.20 20.57 9.13
N ASP A 335 -12.38 21.49 8.61
CA ASP A 335 -11.83 22.61 9.39
C ASP A 335 -12.86 23.75 9.52
N GLU A 336 -13.29 24.31 8.41
CA GLU A 336 -14.12 25.53 8.42
C GLU A 336 -15.45 25.34 9.15
N LEU A 337 -16.16 24.23 8.90
CA LEU A 337 -17.49 23.99 9.46
C LEU A 337 -17.45 23.16 10.75
N LEU A 338 -16.64 22.12 10.78
CA LEU A 338 -16.62 21.17 11.90
C LEU A 338 -15.51 21.44 12.91
N GLY A 339 -14.56 22.36 12.61
CA GLY A 339 -13.43 22.70 13.48
C GLY A 339 -12.43 21.56 13.66
N ILE A 340 -12.41 20.56 12.76
CA ILE A 340 -11.48 19.44 12.77
C ILE A 340 -10.22 19.85 11.99
N LYS A 341 -9.21 20.34 12.69
CA LYS A 341 -7.98 20.89 12.11
C LYS A 341 -6.89 19.84 11.87
N ASP A 342 -6.77 18.88 12.77
CA ASP A 342 -5.77 17.81 12.66
C ASP A 342 -6.44 16.45 12.56
N LEU A 343 -6.48 15.94 11.32
CA LEU A 343 -7.09 14.64 10.99
C LEU A 343 -6.41 13.43 11.68
N ARG A 344 -5.20 13.61 12.23
CA ARG A 344 -4.44 12.52 12.87
C ARG A 344 -4.75 12.36 14.36
N SER A 345 -5.17 13.43 15.00
CA SER A 345 -5.35 13.48 16.46
C SER A 345 -6.78 13.75 16.92
N ASP A 346 -7.66 14.31 16.06
CA ASP A 346 -9.05 14.58 16.42
C ASP A 346 -9.84 13.26 16.50
N LYS A 347 -10.42 12.97 17.67
CA LYS A 347 -11.19 11.76 17.96
C LYS A 347 -12.64 11.80 17.45
N ARG A 348 -13.09 12.92 16.88
CA ARG A 348 -14.42 13.06 16.29
C ARG A 348 -14.49 12.54 14.86
N ILE A 349 -13.34 12.37 14.19
CA ILE A 349 -13.26 11.82 12.83
C ILE A 349 -12.66 10.43 12.85
N ASP A 350 -13.16 9.58 11.94
CA ASP A 350 -12.58 8.29 11.61
C ASP A 350 -12.63 8.06 10.09
N PHE A 351 -11.92 7.05 9.60
CA PHE A 351 -11.70 6.81 8.18
C PHE A 351 -12.17 5.42 7.77
N VAL A 352 -12.77 5.34 6.58
CA VAL A 352 -13.27 4.10 6.00
C VAL A 352 -12.69 3.89 4.60
N GLY A 353 -11.83 2.88 4.44
CA GLY A 353 -11.29 2.52 3.12
C GLY A 353 -12.38 2.04 2.17
N GLY A 354 -12.23 2.39 0.90
CA GLY A 354 -13.24 2.13 -0.14
C GLY A 354 -13.59 0.66 -0.36
N LEU A 355 -12.74 -0.28 0.08
CA LEU A 355 -13.02 -1.71 0.02
C LEU A 355 -14.28 -2.09 0.84
N ARG A 356 -14.53 -1.39 1.97
CA ARG A 356 -15.73 -1.59 2.79
C ARG A 356 -17.00 -1.02 2.15
N GLY A 357 -16.86 -0.21 1.11
CA GLY A 357 -17.95 0.39 0.33
C GLY A 357 -18.78 1.43 1.10
N LEU A 358 -19.73 2.04 0.37
CA LEU A 358 -20.63 3.07 0.93
C LEU A 358 -21.64 2.51 1.94
N GLY A 359 -21.90 1.20 1.90
CA GLY A 359 -22.76 0.52 2.87
C GLY A 359 -22.25 0.61 4.30
N GLU A 360 -20.91 0.56 4.48
CA GLU A 360 -20.31 0.73 5.81
C GLU A 360 -20.47 2.16 6.34
N LEU A 361 -20.36 3.17 5.47
CA LEU A 361 -20.61 4.55 5.83
C LEU A 361 -22.05 4.73 6.35
N LYS A 362 -23.01 4.19 5.58
CA LYS A 362 -24.43 4.20 5.94
C LYS A 362 -24.64 3.49 7.27
N ARG A 363 -24.10 2.29 7.45
CA ARG A 363 -24.22 1.50 8.69
C ARG A 363 -23.75 2.28 9.92
N ARG A 364 -22.58 2.93 9.85
CA ARG A 364 -22.00 3.68 10.97
C ARG A 364 -22.80 4.92 11.35
N VAL A 365 -23.46 5.53 10.39
CA VAL A 365 -24.33 6.68 10.65
C VAL A 365 -25.69 6.22 11.18
N ASP A 366 -26.32 5.23 10.56
CA ASP A 366 -27.64 4.70 10.95
C ASP A 366 -27.61 4.07 12.35
N SER A 367 -26.49 3.47 12.75
CA SER A 367 -26.32 2.92 14.12
C SER A 367 -26.13 3.99 15.19
N GLY A 368 -25.96 5.26 14.82
CA GLY A 368 -25.66 6.34 15.77
C GLY A 368 -24.20 6.38 16.24
N GLU A 369 -23.32 5.52 15.72
CA GLU A 369 -21.88 5.57 15.98
C GLU A 369 -21.26 6.88 15.47
N MET A 370 -21.72 7.32 14.31
CA MET A 370 -21.32 8.56 13.65
C MET A 370 -22.53 9.39 13.28
N LYS A 371 -22.37 10.71 13.20
CA LYS A 371 -23.43 11.63 12.83
C LYS A 371 -23.56 11.80 11.32
N MET A 372 -22.42 11.82 10.61
CA MET A 372 -22.37 11.96 9.16
C MET A 372 -21.24 11.13 8.54
N ALA A 373 -21.36 10.89 7.25
CA ALA A 373 -20.29 10.32 6.43
C ALA A 373 -20.06 11.15 5.17
N LEU A 374 -18.80 11.25 4.75
CA LEU A 374 -18.37 11.93 3.54
C LEU A 374 -17.57 10.96 2.68
N ALA A 375 -18.10 10.62 1.51
CA ALA A 375 -17.40 9.85 0.50
C ALA A 375 -16.74 10.77 -0.53
N LEU A 376 -15.49 10.44 -0.86
CA LEU A 376 -14.67 11.20 -1.79
C LEU A 376 -14.53 10.48 -3.13
N TYR A 377 -14.23 11.24 -4.19
CA TYR A 377 -13.77 10.65 -5.43
C TYR A 377 -12.32 10.15 -5.26
N PRO A 378 -11.96 8.96 -5.78
CA PRO A 378 -10.61 8.42 -5.63
C PRO A 378 -9.55 9.31 -6.27
N VAL A 379 -8.40 9.43 -5.61
CA VAL A 379 -7.22 10.09 -6.20
C VAL A 379 -6.70 9.27 -7.38
N SER A 380 -6.27 9.92 -8.43
CA SER A 380 -5.68 9.27 -9.60
C SER A 380 -4.15 9.09 -9.47
N MET A 381 -3.58 8.09 -10.17
CA MET A 381 -2.13 7.94 -10.27
C MET A 381 -1.45 9.20 -10.79
N LYS A 382 -2.07 9.90 -11.75
CA LYS A 382 -1.54 11.17 -12.30
C LYS A 382 -1.39 12.24 -11.20
N GLN A 383 -2.37 12.37 -10.30
CA GLN A 383 -2.27 13.32 -9.18
C GLN A 383 -1.15 12.92 -8.22
N ILE A 384 -1.01 11.64 -7.87
CA ILE A 384 0.07 11.13 -7.01
C ILE A 384 1.44 11.42 -7.62
N MET A 385 1.62 11.11 -8.91
CA MET A 385 2.88 11.33 -9.62
C MET A 385 3.23 12.83 -9.67
N ASN A 386 2.28 13.69 -10.02
CA ASN A 386 2.48 15.14 -10.05
C ASN A 386 2.91 15.69 -8.69
N ILE A 387 2.30 15.22 -7.59
CA ILE A 387 2.65 15.63 -6.22
C ILE A 387 4.07 15.17 -5.87
N ALA A 388 4.37 13.90 -6.14
CA ALA A 388 5.69 13.34 -5.87
C ALA A 388 6.80 14.03 -6.71
N ASP A 389 6.52 14.39 -7.96
CA ASP A 389 7.45 15.11 -8.84
C ASP A 389 7.70 16.55 -8.39
N SER A 390 6.69 17.21 -7.84
CA SER A 390 6.84 18.56 -7.27
C SER A 390 7.57 18.57 -5.92
N GLY A 391 7.91 17.39 -5.36
CA GLY A 391 8.54 17.27 -4.04
C GLY A 391 7.59 17.55 -2.88
N ASN A 392 6.29 17.60 -3.14
CA ASN A 392 5.27 17.80 -2.15
C ASN A 392 4.83 16.49 -1.49
N ILE A 393 4.13 16.61 -0.37
CA ILE A 393 3.62 15.49 0.43
C ILE A 393 2.09 15.54 0.42
N MET A 394 1.46 14.40 0.19
CA MET A 394 0.02 14.26 0.25
C MET A 394 -0.53 14.42 1.67
N PRO A 395 -1.74 14.96 1.82
CA PRO A 395 -2.46 14.91 3.09
C PRO A 395 -2.60 13.46 3.59
N PRO A 396 -2.69 13.24 4.90
CA PRO A 396 -2.87 11.89 5.45
C PRO A 396 -4.19 11.28 4.99
N LYS A 397 -4.20 9.95 4.84
CA LYS A 397 -5.41 9.19 4.46
C LYS A 397 -6.00 9.64 3.12
N ALA A 398 -5.14 9.89 2.14
CA ALA A 398 -5.50 10.33 0.79
C ALA A 398 -5.59 9.18 -0.22
N THR A 399 -4.78 8.13 -0.05
CA THR A 399 -4.66 7.01 -1.00
C THR A 399 -4.98 5.67 -0.34
N TRP A 400 -5.62 4.79 -1.10
CA TRP A 400 -5.87 3.40 -0.70
C TRP A 400 -5.72 2.51 -1.92
N PHE A 401 -4.54 1.88 -2.06
CA PHE A 401 -4.25 0.96 -3.15
C PHE A 401 -4.79 -0.44 -2.86
N GLU A 402 -5.51 -1.02 -3.84
CA GLU A 402 -5.99 -2.40 -3.82
C GLU A 402 -5.73 -3.10 -5.16
N PRO A 403 -5.53 -4.42 -5.16
CA PRO A 403 -5.31 -5.31 -4.00
C PRO A 403 -4.00 -5.02 -3.27
N LYS A 404 -3.97 -5.32 -1.95
CA LYS A 404 -2.71 -5.27 -1.20
C LYS A 404 -1.79 -6.41 -1.66
N LEU A 405 -0.48 -6.13 -1.73
CA LEU A 405 0.51 -7.16 -2.04
C LEU A 405 0.49 -8.26 -0.97
N ARG A 406 0.59 -9.52 -1.38
CA ARG A 406 0.81 -10.61 -0.44
C ARG A 406 2.28 -10.68 -0.04
N SER A 407 2.50 -10.94 1.23
CA SER A 407 3.81 -11.27 1.80
C SER A 407 4.04 -12.78 1.70
N GLY A 408 5.29 -13.21 1.61
CA GLY A 408 5.65 -14.64 1.59
C GLY A 408 5.64 -15.32 0.24
N LEU A 409 5.30 -14.63 -0.84
CA LEU A 409 5.43 -15.19 -2.20
C LEU A 409 6.88 -15.23 -2.66
N VAL A 410 7.63 -14.19 -2.38
CA VAL A 410 9.06 -14.03 -2.62
C VAL A 410 9.64 -13.17 -1.49
N ILE A 411 10.83 -13.49 -1.02
CA ILE A 411 11.59 -12.77 0.00
C ILE A 411 12.98 -12.49 -0.57
N HIS A 412 13.53 -11.31 -0.32
CA HIS A 412 14.87 -10.92 -0.75
C HIS A 412 15.84 -10.93 0.43
N LYS A 413 16.88 -11.77 0.38
CA LYS A 413 17.94 -11.87 1.38
C LYS A 413 19.03 -10.82 1.09
N LEU A 414 19.57 -10.19 2.13
CA LEU A 414 20.53 -9.09 2.00
C LEU A 414 22.02 -9.56 2.03
N SER A 415 22.26 -10.86 1.91
CA SER A 415 23.61 -11.45 1.90
C SER A 415 23.66 -12.75 1.10
#